data_3043f7a7eab6e8b4eb8cf723562709fa
#
_entry.id   3043f7a7eab6e8b4eb8cf723562709fa
#
_cell.length_a   1.000
_cell.length_b   1.000
_cell.length_c   1.000
_cell.angle_alpha   90.00
_cell.angle_beta   90.00
_cell.angle_gamma   90.00
#
_symmetry.space_group_name_H-M   'P 1'
#
loop_
_entity.id
_entity.type
_entity.pdbx_description
1 polymer ?
#
loop_
_entity_poly.entity_id
_entity_poly.type
_entity_poly.pdbx_seq_one_letter_code
_entity_poly.pdbx_strand_id
1 'polypeptide(L)'
;MRLDISGAYQNKESPLTICKILEYQKEKKGNSFCQICKNVVSMKIERNIYSPPNYFIFTLDRGNNNQDLLKIPFTLENNIDINQFLENKSAPNKFELISIVSISLNENNKYVCFGKSPVDNLWYLYNDENVNGINFEQDLKNNQNYVPCVLAYKLYK
;
A
#
# COMPACT_ATOMS: atom_id res chain seq x y z
N MET A 1 7.86 0.17 2.95
CA MET A 1 7.93 0.87 1.64
C MET A 1 6.87 1.96 1.58
N ARG A 2 7.22 3.18 1.18
CA ARG A 2 6.28 4.30 1.03
C ARG A 2 5.65 4.27 -0.36
N LEU A 3 4.32 4.31 -0.43
CA LEU A 3 3.53 4.30 -1.66
C LEU A 3 2.88 5.66 -1.89
N ASP A 4 3.20 6.31 -2.99
CA ASP A 4 2.69 7.62 -3.39
C ASP A 4 1.30 7.48 -4.02
N ILE A 5 0.25 7.57 -3.18
CA ILE A 5 -1.14 7.49 -3.60
C ILE A 5 -1.54 8.72 -4.41
N SER A 6 -1.14 9.92 -3.98
CA SER A 6 -1.56 11.15 -4.64
C SER A 6 -1.02 11.23 -6.06
N GLY A 7 0.25 10.88 -6.27
CA GLY A 7 0.85 10.84 -7.60
C GLY A 7 0.22 9.80 -8.51
N ALA A 8 -0.07 8.60 -8.01
CA ALA A 8 -0.73 7.55 -8.77
C ALA A 8 -2.17 7.94 -9.15
N TYR A 9 -2.92 8.57 -8.24
CA TYR A 9 -4.29 9.02 -8.50
C TYR A 9 -4.36 10.11 -9.58
N GLN A 10 -3.43 11.05 -9.60
CA GLN A 10 -3.35 12.09 -10.63
C GLN A 10 -3.17 11.51 -12.03
N ASN A 11 -2.58 10.32 -12.16
CA ASN A 11 -2.44 9.60 -13.43
C ASN A 11 -3.69 8.77 -13.81
N LYS A 12 -4.84 9.04 -13.17
CA LYS A 12 -6.15 8.42 -13.46
C LYS A 12 -6.22 6.90 -13.19
N GLU A 13 -5.35 6.39 -12.35
CA GLU A 13 -5.39 5.02 -11.87
C GLU A 13 -6.46 4.87 -10.78
N SER A 14 -7.71 4.58 -11.15
CA SER A 14 -8.81 4.43 -10.17
C SER A 14 -9.62 3.15 -10.47
N PRO A 15 -10.00 2.37 -9.45
CA PRO A 15 -9.54 2.45 -8.07
C PRO A 15 -8.07 2.06 -7.91
N LEU A 16 -7.38 2.67 -6.94
CA LEU A 16 -5.98 2.37 -6.64
C LEU A 16 -5.86 1.04 -5.89
N THR A 17 -4.86 0.25 -6.25
CA THR A 17 -4.43 -0.95 -5.53
C THR A 17 -2.92 -0.88 -5.26
N ILE A 18 -2.39 -1.77 -4.42
CA ILE A 18 -0.94 -1.86 -4.18
C ILE A 18 -0.19 -2.06 -5.50
N CYS A 19 -0.64 -3.00 -6.33
CA CYS A 19 0.04 -3.32 -7.59
C CYS A 19 0.05 -2.12 -8.55
N LYS A 20 -1.06 -1.40 -8.71
CA LYS A 20 -1.11 -0.19 -9.55
C LYS A 20 -0.17 0.92 -9.07
N ILE A 21 -0.06 1.13 -7.75
CA ILE A 21 0.86 2.13 -7.21
C ILE A 21 2.31 1.69 -7.41
N LEU A 22 2.61 0.41 -7.26
CA LEU A 22 3.94 -0.13 -7.54
C LEU A 22 4.30 0.04 -9.03
N GLU A 23 3.35 -0.22 -9.95
CA GLU A 23 3.53 0.04 -11.38
C GLU A 23 3.84 1.51 -11.66
N TYR A 24 3.03 2.42 -11.11
CA TYR A 24 3.29 3.85 -11.22
C TYR A 24 4.67 4.26 -10.71
N GLN A 25 5.13 3.64 -9.61
CA GLN A 25 6.43 3.95 -9.00
C GLN A 25 7.61 3.20 -9.65
N LYS A 26 7.33 2.12 -10.41
CA LYS A 26 8.37 1.29 -11.03
C LYS A 26 9.23 2.08 -11.99
N GLU A 27 8.61 2.91 -12.81
CA GLU A 27 9.30 3.71 -13.81
C GLU A 27 9.08 5.20 -13.54
N LYS A 28 10.16 5.93 -13.33
CA LYS A 28 10.14 7.40 -13.31
C LYS A 28 11.02 7.93 -14.41
N LYS A 29 10.47 8.85 -15.20
CA LYS A 29 11.25 9.68 -16.12
C LYS A 29 11.63 10.96 -15.40
N GLY A 30 12.86 11.37 -15.55
CA GLY A 30 13.38 12.59 -14.96
C GLY A 30 14.53 13.15 -15.79
N ASN A 31 14.86 14.40 -15.52
CA ASN A 31 16.03 15.02 -16.09
C ASN A 31 17.11 15.14 -15.01
N SER A 32 18.34 14.84 -15.35
CA SER A 32 19.49 15.00 -14.48
C SER A 32 20.64 15.65 -15.23
N PHE A 33 21.44 16.44 -14.50
CA PHE A 33 22.65 17.04 -15.07
C PHE A 33 23.74 15.97 -15.13
N CYS A 34 24.23 15.68 -16.35
CA CYS A 34 25.34 14.76 -16.55
C CYS A 34 26.66 15.51 -16.32
N GLN A 35 27.46 15.06 -15.37
CA GLN A 35 28.76 15.68 -15.07
C GLN A 35 29.80 15.45 -16.17
N ILE A 36 29.63 14.42 -16.99
CA ILE A 36 30.58 14.09 -18.07
C ILE A 36 30.31 14.98 -19.30
N CYS A 37 29.07 14.94 -19.82
CA CYS A 37 28.73 15.73 -21.02
C CYS A 37 28.32 17.19 -20.72
N LYS A 38 28.21 17.55 -19.41
CA LYS A 38 27.82 18.90 -18.93
C LYS A 38 26.44 19.37 -19.43
N ASN A 39 25.55 18.45 -19.76
CA ASN A 39 24.20 18.74 -20.27
C ASN A 39 23.13 18.12 -19.37
N VAL A 40 21.92 18.69 -19.45
CA VAL A 40 20.72 18.06 -18.88
C VAL A 40 20.30 16.91 -19.79
N VAL A 41 20.29 15.70 -19.25
CA VAL A 41 19.91 14.49 -19.97
C VAL A 41 18.63 13.89 -19.38
N SER A 42 17.78 13.36 -20.24
CA SER A 42 16.61 12.59 -19.81
C SER A 42 17.06 11.23 -19.29
N MET A 43 16.55 10.87 -18.12
CA MET A 43 16.83 9.58 -17.48
C MET A 43 15.54 8.80 -17.27
N LYS A 44 15.63 7.49 -17.47
CA LYS A 44 14.64 6.53 -17.02
C LYS A 44 15.18 5.84 -15.76
N ILE A 45 14.47 5.99 -14.64
CA ILE A 45 14.78 5.30 -13.40
C ILE A 45 13.82 4.13 -13.29
N GLU A 46 14.34 2.92 -13.28
CA GLU A 46 13.57 1.71 -13.04
C GLU A 46 13.87 1.19 -11.62
N ARG A 47 12.82 0.82 -10.89
CA ARG A 47 12.92 0.29 -9.54
C ARG A 47 12.37 -1.12 -9.50
N ASN A 48 13.20 -2.08 -9.11
CA ASN A 48 12.81 -3.46 -8.93
C ASN A 48 13.09 -3.89 -7.48
N ILE A 49 12.34 -4.88 -7.02
CA ILE A 49 12.57 -5.52 -5.72
C ILE A 49 13.55 -6.67 -5.98
N TYR A 50 14.76 -6.56 -5.42
CA TYR A 50 15.79 -7.58 -5.62
C TYR A 50 15.45 -8.88 -4.90
N SER A 51 15.13 -8.78 -3.60
CA SER A 51 14.75 -9.92 -2.76
C SER A 51 13.55 -9.56 -1.90
N PRO A 52 12.44 -10.29 -2.01
CA PRO A 52 11.27 -10.03 -1.20
C PRO A 52 11.51 -10.45 0.25
N PRO A 53 11.13 -9.62 1.23
CA PRO A 53 11.20 -9.95 2.64
C PRO A 53 10.08 -10.93 3.02
N ASN A 54 10.14 -11.50 4.23
CA ASN A 54 9.04 -12.30 4.78
C ASN A 54 7.78 -11.45 5.06
N TYR A 55 7.97 -10.15 5.31
CA TYR A 55 6.88 -9.20 5.57
C TYR A 55 7.12 -7.92 4.78
N PHE A 56 6.09 -7.45 4.07
CA PHE A 56 6.03 -6.12 3.51
C PHE A 56 5.19 -5.21 4.39
N ILE A 57 5.73 -4.04 4.71
CA ILE A 57 4.98 -2.96 5.33
C ILE A 57 4.91 -1.81 4.32
N PHE A 58 3.71 -1.49 3.86
CA PHE A 58 3.43 -0.39 2.96
C PHE A 58 2.84 0.78 3.73
N THR A 59 3.47 1.94 3.66
CA THR A 59 2.90 3.19 4.15
C THR A 59 2.27 3.92 2.96
N LEU A 60 0.99 4.21 3.06
CA LEU A 60 0.21 4.87 2.02
C LEU A 60 0.34 6.38 2.16
N ASP A 61 1.18 6.98 1.32
CA ASP A 61 1.42 8.42 1.32
C ASP A 61 0.34 9.14 0.51
N ARG A 62 -0.52 9.85 1.20
CA ARG A 62 -1.59 10.63 0.60
C ARG A 62 -1.24 12.11 0.42
N GLY A 63 0.03 12.50 0.68
CA GLY A 63 0.49 13.89 0.65
C GLY A 63 0.16 14.65 1.93
N ASN A 64 0.47 15.94 1.95
CA ASN A 64 0.34 16.77 3.14
C ASN A 64 -1.13 17.13 3.41
N ASN A 65 -1.65 16.67 4.55
CA ASN A 65 -2.84 17.13 5.31
C ASN A 65 -4.06 17.66 4.53
N ASN A 66 -4.22 17.31 3.27
CA ASN A 66 -5.40 17.67 2.51
C ASN A 66 -6.49 16.60 2.74
N GLN A 67 -7.59 17.00 3.37
CA GLN A 67 -8.73 16.09 3.63
C GLN A 67 -9.27 15.43 2.36
N ASP A 68 -9.13 16.07 1.21
CA ASP A 68 -9.54 15.49 -0.08
C ASP A 68 -8.69 14.29 -0.48
N LEU A 69 -7.42 14.25 -0.06
CA LEU A 69 -6.54 13.11 -0.32
C LEU A 69 -6.91 11.87 0.52
N LEU A 70 -7.61 12.06 1.65
CA LEU A 70 -8.16 10.94 2.43
C LEU A 70 -9.29 10.24 1.67
N LYS A 71 -10.01 10.96 0.80
CA LYS A 71 -11.13 10.43 0.02
C LYS A 71 -10.70 9.69 -1.25
N ILE A 72 -9.40 9.63 -1.57
CA ILE A 72 -8.92 8.89 -2.74
C ILE A 72 -9.29 7.40 -2.59
N PRO A 73 -10.07 6.85 -3.52
CA PRO A 73 -10.49 5.46 -3.46
C PRO A 73 -9.29 4.51 -3.51
N PHE A 74 -9.24 3.61 -2.55
CA PHE A 74 -8.21 2.59 -2.46
C PHE A 74 -8.85 1.23 -2.19
N THR A 75 -8.55 0.25 -3.03
CA THR A 75 -9.07 -1.11 -2.88
C THR A 75 -8.07 -1.97 -2.11
N LEU A 76 -8.53 -2.53 -0.99
CA LEU A 76 -7.76 -3.51 -0.23
C LEU A 76 -7.74 -4.85 -0.97
N GLU A 77 -6.55 -5.38 -1.17
CA GLU A 77 -6.31 -6.69 -1.77
C GLU A 77 -5.90 -7.67 -0.66
N ASN A 78 -6.65 -8.77 -0.45
CA ASN A 78 -6.29 -9.81 0.52
C ASN A 78 -4.98 -10.49 0.19
N ASN A 79 -4.71 -10.65 -1.11
CA ASN A 79 -3.49 -11.25 -1.62
C ASN A 79 -2.93 -10.38 -2.74
N ILE A 80 -1.63 -10.21 -2.75
CA ILE A 80 -0.90 -9.53 -3.82
C ILE A 80 0.14 -10.46 -4.43
N ASP A 81 0.32 -10.35 -5.74
CA ASP A 81 1.41 -11.00 -6.48
C ASP A 81 2.36 -9.90 -6.98
N ILE A 82 3.59 -9.93 -6.47
CA ILE A 82 4.61 -8.92 -6.80
C ILE A 82 5.59 -9.40 -7.86
N ASN A 83 5.32 -10.52 -8.53
CA ASN A 83 6.26 -11.13 -9.47
C ASN A 83 6.77 -10.15 -10.53
N GLN A 84 5.91 -9.30 -11.07
CA GLN A 84 6.30 -8.30 -12.09
C GLN A 84 7.28 -7.23 -11.58
N PHE A 85 7.39 -7.08 -10.26
CA PHE A 85 8.28 -6.10 -9.61
C PHE A 85 9.57 -6.73 -9.12
N LEU A 86 9.71 -8.06 -9.18
CA LEU A 86 10.91 -8.77 -8.77
C LEU A 86 11.96 -8.77 -9.88
N GLU A 87 13.21 -8.57 -9.50
CA GLU A 87 14.35 -8.81 -10.37
C GLU A 87 14.55 -10.32 -10.58
N ASN A 88 14.56 -11.08 -9.49
CA ASN A 88 14.60 -12.55 -9.54
C ASN A 88 13.18 -13.14 -9.58
N LYS A 89 12.73 -13.57 -10.75
CA LYS A 89 11.39 -14.13 -10.99
C LYS A 89 11.15 -15.50 -10.33
N SER A 90 12.20 -16.17 -9.86
CA SER A 90 12.10 -17.45 -9.14
C SER A 90 11.88 -17.27 -7.64
N ALA A 91 11.97 -16.03 -7.12
CA ALA A 91 11.73 -15.77 -5.71
C ALA A 91 10.23 -15.89 -5.36
N PRO A 92 9.89 -16.23 -4.10
CA PRO A 92 8.52 -16.20 -3.63
C PRO A 92 7.89 -14.82 -3.83
N ASN A 93 6.67 -14.75 -4.34
CA ASN A 93 6.08 -13.52 -4.84
C ASN A 93 4.66 -13.24 -4.38
N LYS A 94 4.02 -14.18 -3.67
CA LYS A 94 2.65 -14.05 -3.18
C LYS A 94 2.63 -13.67 -1.71
N PHE A 95 1.85 -12.66 -1.39
CA PHE A 95 1.73 -12.12 -0.04
C PHE A 95 0.28 -11.99 0.36
N GLU A 96 -0.01 -12.31 1.61
CA GLU A 96 -1.32 -12.20 2.23
C GLU A 96 -1.36 -10.98 3.16
N LEU A 97 -2.45 -10.22 3.10
CA LEU A 97 -2.71 -9.11 4.01
C LEU A 97 -2.99 -9.66 5.42
N ILE A 98 -2.23 -9.15 6.40
CA ILE A 98 -2.35 -9.60 7.80
C ILE A 98 -2.68 -8.48 8.78
N SER A 99 -2.43 -7.21 8.41
CA SER A 99 -2.78 -6.08 9.28
C SER A 99 -2.94 -4.79 8.48
N ILE A 100 -3.79 -3.92 9.00
CA ILE A 100 -4.10 -2.61 8.44
C ILE A 100 -4.17 -1.60 9.59
N VAL A 101 -3.46 -0.49 9.47
CA VAL A 101 -3.73 0.71 10.27
C VAL A 101 -4.53 1.68 9.43
N SER A 102 -5.65 2.13 9.94
CA SER A 102 -6.56 3.06 9.27
C SER A 102 -6.88 4.27 10.14
N ILE A 103 -7.27 5.37 9.48
CA ILE A 103 -7.93 6.48 10.13
C ILE A 103 -9.43 6.22 10.10
N SER A 104 -10.09 6.27 11.26
CA SER A 104 -11.55 6.26 11.37
C SER A 104 -12.10 7.66 11.16
N LEU A 105 -12.87 7.86 10.09
CA LEU A 105 -13.47 9.17 9.78
C LEU A 105 -14.63 9.50 10.73
N ASN A 106 -15.27 8.49 11.34
CA ASN A 106 -16.38 8.65 12.27
C ASN A 106 -15.93 9.05 13.67
N GLU A 107 -14.66 8.83 14.03
CA GLU A 107 -14.10 9.03 15.36
C GLU A 107 -13.02 10.14 15.37
N ASN A 108 -13.33 11.33 14.85
CA ASN A 108 -12.42 12.47 14.82
C ASN A 108 -11.03 12.16 14.26
N ASN A 109 -10.97 11.34 13.20
CA ASN A 109 -9.72 10.88 12.56
C ASN A 109 -8.79 10.09 13.50
N LYS A 110 -9.36 9.34 14.41
CA LYS A 110 -8.61 8.44 15.30
C LYS A 110 -8.01 7.29 14.50
N TYR A 111 -6.83 6.85 14.90
CA TYR A 111 -6.22 5.65 14.33
C TYR A 111 -6.80 4.39 14.97
N VAL A 112 -7.11 3.42 14.13
CA VAL A 112 -7.54 2.08 14.53
C VAL A 112 -6.69 1.04 13.80
N CYS A 113 -6.58 -0.15 14.36
CA CYS A 113 -5.85 -1.25 13.75
C CYS A 113 -6.78 -2.43 13.47
N PHE A 114 -6.63 -3.03 12.31
CA PHE A 114 -7.24 -4.31 11.97
C PHE A 114 -6.13 -5.34 11.85
N GLY A 115 -6.32 -6.50 12.48
CA GLY A 115 -5.33 -7.57 12.47
C GLY A 115 -5.98 -8.93 12.25
N LYS A 116 -5.32 -9.76 11.44
CA LYS A 116 -5.69 -11.15 11.26
C LYS A 116 -5.00 -11.99 12.32
N SER A 117 -5.78 -12.68 13.13
CA SER A 117 -5.26 -13.54 14.20
C SER A 117 -4.58 -14.79 13.61
N PRO A 118 -3.37 -15.13 14.02
CA PRO A 118 -2.67 -16.32 13.55
C PRO A 118 -3.23 -17.62 14.15
N VAL A 119 -4.11 -17.52 15.16
CA VAL A 119 -4.67 -18.69 15.88
C VAL A 119 -5.90 -19.22 15.17
N ASP A 120 -6.83 -18.34 14.83
CA ASP A 120 -8.13 -18.69 14.24
C ASP A 120 -8.34 -18.17 12.82
N ASN A 121 -7.38 -17.40 12.29
CA ASN A 121 -7.45 -16.73 11.00
C ASN A 121 -8.60 -15.72 10.83
N LEU A 122 -9.21 -15.30 11.92
CA LEU A 122 -10.26 -14.29 11.91
C LEU A 122 -9.66 -12.89 11.99
N TRP A 123 -10.42 -11.90 11.49
CA TRP A 123 -10.07 -10.51 11.57
C TRP A 123 -10.64 -9.84 12.81
N TYR A 124 -9.86 -8.98 13.44
CA TYR A 124 -10.23 -8.22 14.63
C TYR A 124 -9.94 -6.74 14.43
N LEU A 125 -10.87 -5.91 14.89
CA LEU A 125 -10.69 -4.47 15.05
C LEU A 125 -10.15 -4.20 16.45
N TYR A 126 -9.01 -3.52 16.51
CA TYR A 126 -8.39 -3.02 17.74
C TYR A 126 -8.60 -1.50 17.79
N ASN A 127 -9.39 -1.05 18.76
CA ASN A 127 -9.69 0.35 19.00
C ASN A 127 -9.48 0.63 20.49
N ASP A 128 -8.29 1.10 20.84
CA ASP A 128 -7.77 1.23 22.21
C ASP A 128 -7.89 -0.10 22.98
N GLU A 129 -8.70 -0.12 24.06
CA GLU A 129 -8.93 -1.28 24.90
C GLU A 129 -9.98 -2.25 24.31
N ASN A 130 -10.68 -1.86 23.27
CA ASN A 130 -11.73 -2.65 22.67
C ASN A 130 -11.20 -3.52 21.53
N VAL A 131 -11.52 -4.81 21.59
CA VAL A 131 -11.20 -5.79 20.55
C VAL A 131 -12.48 -6.47 20.09
N ASN A 132 -12.82 -6.30 18.82
CA ASN A 132 -14.04 -6.82 18.24
C ASN A 132 -13.72 -7.69 17.02
N GLY A 133 -14.31 -8.89 16.94
CA GLY A 133 -14.27 -9.71 15.73
C GLY A 133 -15.03 -9.01 14.59
N ILE A 134 -14.47 -9.04 13.38
CA ILE A 134 -15.06 -8.42 12.20
C ILE A 134 -15.07 -9.35 11.00
N ASN A 135 -16.00 -9.11 10.08
CA ASN A 135 -15.97 -9.69 8.75
C ASN A 135 -15.21 -8.77 7.79
N PHE A 136 -14.07 -9.23 7.30
CA PHE A 136 -13.19 -8.43 6.43
C PHE A 136 -13.91 -7.86 5.21
N GLU A 137 -14.70 -8.68 4.51
CA GLU A 137 -15.36 -8.28 3.28
C GLU A 137 -16.50 -7.26 3.52
N GLN A 138 -17.24 -7.44 4.60
CA GLN A 138 -18.41 -6.61 4.92
C GLN A 138 -18.02 -5.34 5.69
N ASP A 139 -17.18 -5.50 6.71
CA ASP A 139 -16.95 -4.44 7.69
C ASP A 139 -15.77 -3.54 7.34
N LEU A 140 -14.83 -4.02 6.51
CA LEU A 140 -13.61 -3.31 6.23
C LEU A 140 -13.39 -3.00 4.74
N LYS A 141 -13.43 -4.01 3.88
CA LYS A 141 -13.03 -3.87 2.47
C LYS A 141 -13.86 -2.84 1.70
N ASN A 142 -15.15 -2.77 1.98
CA ASN A 142 -16.10 -1.86 1.32
C ASN A 142 -16.50 -0.68 2.21
N ASN A 143 -15.92 -0.55 3.40
CA ASN A 143 -16.30 0.49 4.35
C ASN A 143 -15.49 1.76 4.14
N GLN A 144 -16.15 2.81 3.65
CA GLN A 144 -15.53 4.11 3.39
C GLN A 144 -15.20 4.92 4.66
N ASN A 145 -15.65 4.46 5.84
CA ASN A 145 -15.36 5.13 7.11
C ASN A 145 -13.92 4.91 7.59
N TYR A 146 -13.22 3.94 7.01
CA TYR A 146 -11.84 3.63 7.35
C TYR A 146 -10.91 3.91 6.18
N VAL A 147 -9.97 4.81 6.40
CA VAL A 147 -8.96 5.19 5.39
C VAL A 147 -7.65 4.48 5.70
N PRO A 148 -7.23 3.49 4.91
CA PRO A 148 -6.00 2.77 5.15
C PRO A 148 -4.78 3.70 5.05
N CYS A 149 -3.87 3.58 6.03
CA CYS A 149 -2.62 4.34 6.10
C CYS A 149 -1.39 3.45 6.06
N VAL A 150 -1.46 2.29 6.73
CA VAL A 150 -0.38 1.29 6.74
C VAL A 150 -0.97 -0.08 6.48
N LEU A 151 -0.33 -0.84 5.61
CA LEU A 151 -0.71 -2.22 5.28
C LEU A 151 0.48 -3.13 5.55
N ALA A 152 0.24 -4.24 6.25
CA ALA A 152 1.24 -5.28 6.44
C ALA A 152 0.81 -6.56 5.72
N TYR A 153 1.71 -7.06 4.90
CA TYR A 153 1.57 -8.30 4.16
C TYR A 153 2.62 -9.30 4.59
N LYS A 154 2.26 -10.55 4.68
CA LYS A 154 3.15 -11.68 4.99
C LYS A 154 3.32 -12.56 3.77
N LEU A 155 4.54 -13.04 3.54
CA LEU A 155 4.83 -14.00 2.49
C LEU A 155 3.97 -15.26 2.68
N TYR A 156 3.22 -15.59 1.63
CA TYR A 156 2.42 -16.82 1.59
C TYR A 156 3.33 -18.00 1.27
N LYS A 157 3.35 -18.98 2.15
CA LYS A 157 4.13 -20.20 1.99
C LYS A 157 3.31 -21.30 1.34
#